data_3e4c924f0e45fcf66d28615f8a599eed
#
_entry.id   3e4c924f0e45fcf66d28615f8a599eed
#
_cell.length_a   1.000
_cell.length_b   1.000
_cell.length_c   1.000
_cell.angle_alpha   90.00
_cell.angle_beta   90.00
_cell.angle_gamma   90.00
#
_symmetry.space_group_name_H-M   'P 1'
#
loop_
_entity.id
_entity.type
_entity.pdbx_description
1 polymer ?
#
loop_
_entity_poly.entity_id
_entity_poly.type
_entity_poly.pdbx_seq_one_letter_code
_entity_poly.pdbx_strand_id
1 'polypeptide(L)'
;MGVMVKETFTFSPDVKDIRKIDKIVEKIDRYGSREEFLRESIDLMITWWTDPQRVFEISAELWADYTPEMKRQIKEMSPQFYNQMENPSGENNKDKSQLEIFAERVEKNRNFLGSKEVPICKECIPSSDIPLMNKLHTRFFPSKIVTCLLAKAVVENIEENNSEWIDYESFRKNSFDEVLEITKILKQHEDKNKVTRSKRISTGFPSFHEKTYEDKDEELKNNIKIKASKERFLDQFVGPTLRSFKQSSNGTISGILNNMGLVQIRNTDDDSLEITLSGDGIKFLLLKNPIIDSQDMSHTIGKREKEFILEKVIPKFDLENKIVDTVLNNINKNEKLSASDIDSMIDPVKTKWCENKSNESIIEVLKIQRVDADYWKNIRIATMGRLSEIGAVNWTIESGLSKYQSLKPVKKVKITK
;
A
#
# COMPACT_ATOMS: atom_id res chain seq x y z
N MET A 1 24.86 54.38 3.68
CA MET A 1 24.04 54.19 4.89
C MET A 1 22.70 53.68 4.45
N GLY A 2 22.48 52.40 4.50
CA GLY A 2 21.18 51.77 4.19
C GLY A 2 20.27 51.87 5.41
N VAL A 3 19.10 52.45 5.22
CA VAL A 3 18.03 52.51 6.22
C VAL A 3 17.49 51.10 6.36
N MET A 4 17.75 50.39 7.47
CA MET A 4 17.05 49.18 7.83
C MET A 4 15.60 49.56 8.16
N VAL A 5 14.69 49.19 7.27
CA VAL A 5 13.25 49.21 7.56
C VAL A 5 12.98 48.05 8.54
N LYS A 6 12.66 48.36 9.78
CA LYS A 6 12.15 47.40 10.74
C LYS A 6 10.69 47.10 10.36
N GLU A 7 10.48 46.02 9.64
CA GLU A 7 9.13 45.50 9.50
C GLU A 7 8.74 44.76 10.79
N THR A 8 7.65 45.23 11.39
CA THR A 8 7.09 44.61 12.61
C THR A 8 5.97 43.66 12.17
N PHE A 9 6.18 42.37 12.30
CA PHE A 9 5.13 41.39 12.11
C PHE A 9 4.34 41.23 13.40
N THR A 10 3.03 41.46 13.33
CA THR A 10 2.12 41.20 14.46
C THR A 10 1.52 39.82 14.28
N PHE A 11 1.89 38.89 15.19
CA PHE A 11 1.31 37.55 15.25
C PHE A 11 0.19 37.57 16.31
N SER A 12 -1.03 37.26 15.89
CA SER A 12 -2.20 37.14 16.79
C SER A 12 -2.69 35.69 16.81
N PRO A 13 -2.10 34.82 17.63
CA PRO A 13 -2.55 33.44 17.74
C PRO A 13 -3.93 33.34 18.37
N ASP A 14 -4.71 32.32 18.01
CA ASP A 14 -5.98 31.97 18.67
C ASP A 14 -5.73 31.65 20.17
N VAL A 15 -6.71 31.93 21.01
CA VAL A 15 -6.67 31.60 22.45
C VAL A 15 -6.37 30.12 22.70
N LYS A 16 -6.80 29.22 21.81
CA LYS A 16 -6.50 27.80 21.89
C LYS A 16 -5.02 27.50 21.66
N ASP A 17 -4.38 28.23 20.77
CA ASP A 17 -2.96 28.04 20.45
C ASP A 17 -2.09 28.65 21.54
N ILE A 18 -2.50 29.76 22.13
CA ILE A 18 -1.87 30.35 23.33
C ILE A 18 -1.84 29.31 24.46
N ARG A 19 -2.98 28.67 24.76
CA ARG A 19 -3.05 27.63 25.79
C ARG A 19 -2.18 26.42 25.54
N LYS A 20 -1.97 26.04 24.26
CA LYS A 20 -1.03 24.97 23.91
C LYS A 20 0.40 25.39 24.17
N ILE A 21 0.76 26.61 23.77
CA ILE A 21 2.09 27.19 24.02
C ILE A 21 2.39 27.25 25.51
N ASP A 22 1.44 27.72 26.32
CA ASP A 22 1.60 27.78 27.80
C ASP A 22 1.87 26.39 28.38
N LYS A 23 1.12 25.37 27.94
CA LYS A 23 1.35 23.99 28.38
C LYS A 23 2.70 23.42 27.96
N ILE A 24 3.25 23.87 26.81
CA ILE A 24 4.57 23.47 26.36
C ILE A 24 5.63 24.16 27.23
N VAL A 25 5.50 25.46 27.45
CA VAL A 25 6.42 26.24 28.30
C VAL A 25 6.44 25.73 29.75
N GLU A 26 5.28 25.37 30.32
CA GLU A 26 5.18 24.77 31.66
C GLU A 26 5.86 23.39 31.76
N LYS A 27 5.91 22.63 30.66
CA LYS A 27 6.48 21.27 30.66
C LYS A 27 7.96 21.21 30.33
N ILE A 28 8.50 22.25 29.74
CA ILE A 28 9.89 22.32 29.29
C ILE A 28 10.62 23.33 30.13
N ASP A 29 11.37 22.87 31.12
CA ASP A 29 12.15 23.72 32.06
C ASP A 29 13.14 24.67 31.37
N ARG A 30 13.41 24.48 30.10
CA ARG A 30 14.31 25.30 29.29
C ARG A 30 13.73 26.68 28.98
N TYR A 31 12.40 26.81 28.89
CA TYR A 31 11.78 28.07 28.51
C TYR A 31 11.26 28.83 29.74
N GLY A 32 11.90 29.95 30.04
CA GLY A 32 11.47 30.83 31.14
C GLY A 32 10.18 31.61 30.85
N SER A 33 9.80 31.75 29.57
CA SER A 33 8.61 32.48 29.16
C SER A 33 8.08 32.06 27.80
N ARG A 34 6.79 32.39 27.53
CA ARG A 34 6.16 32.23 26.21
C ARG A 34 6.88 32.99 25.09
N GLU A 35 7.39 34.15 25.40
CA GLU A 35 8.10 35.03 24.46
C GLU A 35 9.42 34.39 24.03
N GLU A 36 10.13 33.78 24.94
CA GLU A 36 11.37 33.05 24.67
C GLU A 36 11.10 31.83 23.76
N PHE A 37 10.08 31.04 24.07
CA PHE A 37 9.64 29.91 23.21
C PHE A 37 9.28 30.37 21.79
N LEU A 38 8.51 31.45 21.66
CA LEU A 38 8.11 31.97 20.35
C LEU A 38 9.30 32.53 19.57
N ARG A 39 10.23 33.21 20.23
CA ARG A 39 11.44 33.72 19.59
C ARG A 39 12.29 32.59 19.03
N GLU A 40 12.59 31.57 19.84
CA GLU A 40 13.35 30.39 19.36
C GLU A 40 12.63 29.66 18.24
N SER A 41 11.30 29.53 18.32
CA SER A 41 10.50 28.90 17.27
C SER A 41 10.57 29.67 15.94
N ILE A 42 10.53 31.00 16.00
CA ILE A 42 10.67 31.85 14.80
C ILE A 42 12.09 31.75 14.24
N ASP A 43 13.10 31.81 15.09
CA ASP A 43 14.51 31.70 14.68
C ASP A 43 14.78 30.32 14.03
N LEU A 44 14.20 29.25 14.59
CA LEU A 44 14.27 27.90 14.02
C LEU A 44 13.58 27.82 12.65
N MET A 45 12.41 28.45 12.50
CA MET A 45 11.73 28.55 11.21
C MET A 45 12.51 29.35 10.18
N ILE A 46 13.09 30.47 10.55
CA ILE A 46 13.94 31.25 9.65
C ILE A 46 15.17 30.45 9.23
N THR A 47 15.80 29.77 10.19
CA THR A 47 16.96 28.90 9.93
C THR A 47 16.58 27.74 9.01
N TRP A 48 15.40 27.13 9.18
CA TRP A 48 14.89 26.09 8.29
C TRP A 48 14.81 26.56 6.82
N TRP A 49 14.37 27.79 6.60
CA TRP A 49 14.26 28.34 5.25
C TRP A 49 15.60 28.80 4.66
N THR A 50 16.55 29.22 5.49
CA THR A 50 17.83 29.77 5.04
C THR A 50 18.97 28.76 5.05
N ASP A 51 18.97 27.85 6.03
CA ASP A 51 19.99 26.81 6.21
C ASP A 51 19.37 25.57 6.86
N PRO A 52 18.71 24.70 6.08
CA PRO A 52 18.09 23.49 6.60
C PRO A 52 19.06 22.55 7.32
N GLN A 53 20.34 22.55 6.93
CA GLN A 53 21.36 21.69 7.53
C GLN A 53 21.66 22.12 8.96
N ARG A 54 21.70 23.42 9.22
CA ARG A 54 21.90 23.99 10.55
C ARG A 54 20.76 23.64 11.52
N VAL A 55 19.54 23.54 11.01
CA VAL A 55 18.38 23.08 11.82
C VAL A 55 18.56 21.64 12.28
N PHE A 56 19.08 20.76 11.41
CA PHE A 56 19.36 19.38 11.79
C PHE A 56 20.42 19.29 12.88
N GLU A 57 21.49 20.09 12.79
CA GLU A 57 22.51 20.12 13.82
C GLU A 57 21.96 20.56 15.18
N ILE A 58 21.21 21.67 15.21
CA ILE A 58 20.55 22.18 16.43
C ILE A 58 19.54 21.16 16.99
N SER A 59 18.76 20.54 16.11
CA SER A 59 17.78 19.54 16.53
C SER A 59 18.44 18.27 17.08
N ALA A 60 19.60 17.86 16.56
CA ALA A 60 20.35 16.72 17.07
C ALA A 60 20.94 17.00 18.46
N GLU A 61 21.44 18.20 18.70
CA GLU A 61 21.89 18.64 20.02
C GLU A 61 20.74 18.60 21.05
N LEU A 62 19.56 19.08 20.66
CA LEU A 62 18.38 19.11 21.54
C LEU A 62 17.76 17.72 21.75
N TRP A 63 17.94 16.79 20.79
CA TRP A 63 17.33 15.45 20.85
C TRP A 63 17.83 14.63 22.04
N ALA A 64 19.07 14.84 22.46
CA ALA A 64 19.65 14.18 23.61
C ALA A 64 18.93 14.52 24.92
N ASP A 65 18.37 15.74 25.00
CA ASP A 65 17.70 16.28 26.20
C ASP A 65 16.20 15.92 26.24
N TYR A 66 15.65 15.36 25.15
CA TYR A 66 14.24 15.02 25.10
C TYR A 66 13.91 13.78 25.94
N THR A 67 12.87 13.90 26.75
CA THR A 67 12.37 12.77 27.55
C THR A 67 11.77 11.68 26.65
N PRO A 68 11.70 10.41 27.10
CA PRO A 68 11.06 9.34 26.35
C PRO A 68 9.62 9.67 25.93
N GLU A 69 8.88 10.37 26.78
CA GLU A 69 7.51 10.81 26.49
C GLU A 69 7.45 11.84 25.36
N MET A 70 8.37 12.81 25.34
CA MET A 70 8.47 13.81 24.27
C MET A 70 8.85 13.14 22.95
N LYS A 71 9.79 12.20 22.97
CA LYS A 71 10.20 11.41 21.80
C LYS A 71 9.04 10.61 21.24
N ARG A 72 8.20 10.01 22.11
CA ARG A 72 6.98 9.31 21.71
C ARG A 72 5.99 10.24 21.03
N GLN A 73 5.72 11.41 21.59
CA GLN A 73 4.82 12.41 20.99
C GLN A 73 5.32 12.88 19.62
N ILE A 74 6.63 13.10 19.48
CA ILE A 74 7.24 13.47 18.20
C ILE A 74 7.10 12.34 17.19
N LYS A 75 7.29 11.08 17.60
CA LYS A 75 7.08 9.91 16.74
C LYS A 75 5.64 9.84 16.21
N GLU A 76 4.65 10.16 17.06
CA GLU A 76 3.24 10.21 16.67
C GLU A 76 2.94 11.39 15.72
N MET A 77 3.55 12.55 15.95
CA MET A 77 3.31 13.77 15.16
C MET A 77 4.10 13.81 13.85
N SER A 78 5.34 13.32 13.85
CA SER A 78 6.24 13.33 12.71
C SER A 78 7.20 12.12 12.77
N PRO A 79 6.73 10.92 12.33
CA PRO A 79 7.55 9.71 12.34
C PRO A 79 8.86 9.84 11.56
N GLN A 80 8.85 10.62 10.47
CA GLN A 80 10.04 10.87 9.65
C GLN A 80 11.10 11.64 10.42
N PHE A 81 10.72 12.71 11.11
CA PHE A 81 11.62 13.50 11.94
C PHE A 81 12.18 12.66 13.10
N TYR A 82 11.32 11.88 13.77
CA TYR A 82 11.75 10.98 14.82
C TYR A 82 12.83 10.01 14.35
N ASN A 83 12.61 9.34 13.21
CA ASN A 83 13.56 8.38 12.65
C ASN A 83 14.89 9.02 12.26
N GLN A 84 14.88 10.26 11.78
CA GLN A 84 16.10 11.02 11.48
C GLN A 84 16.90 11.37 12.75
N MET A 85 16.21 11.67 13.84
CA MET A 85 16.84 12.06 15.10
C MET A 85 17.36 10.87 15.91
N GLU A 86 16.66 9.74 15.93
CA GLU A 86 17.12 8.50 16.58
C GLU A 86 18.32 7.85 15.85
N ASN A 87 18.48 8.12 14.55
CA ASN A 87 19.58 7.60 13.77
C ASN A 87 20.38 8.76 13.12
N PRO A 88 21.01 9.65 13.92
CA PRO A 88 21.82 10.76 13.39
C PRO A 88 23.10 10.30 12.67
N SER A 89 23.53 9.05 12.93
CA SER A 89 24.63 8.40 12.22
C SER A 89 24.28 7.97 10.79
N GLY A 90 23.48 8.78 10.10
CA GLY A 90 23.24 8.68 8.65
C GLY A 90 24.48 8.79 7.77
N GLU A 91 25.69 8.58 8.33
CA GLU A 91 26.94 8.56 7.56
C GLU A 91 27.00 7.46 6.50
N ASN A 92 26.16 6.41 6.64
CA ASN A 92 26.07 5.36 5.61
C ASN A 92 24.86 5.48 4.66
N ASN A 93 23.92 6.44 4.87
CA ASN A 93 22.72 6.52 4.04
C ASN A 93 22.75 7.63 2.97
N LYS A 94 23.78 8.48 2.95
CA LYS A 94 23.85 9.58 1.95
C LYS A 94 23.91 9.09 0.49
N ASP A 95 24.28 7.83 0.27
CA ASP A 95 24.37 7.23 -1.06
C ASP A 95 23.28 6.17 -1.35
N LYS A 96 22.49 5.74 -0.34
CA LYS A 96 21.47 4.73 -0.53
C LYS A 96 20.17 5.32 -1.08
N SER A 97 19.62 4.68 -2.10
CA SER A 97 18.29 5.02 -2.60
C SER A 97 17.22 4.67 -1.56
N GLN A 98 16.09 5.38 -1.59
CA GLN A 98 14.93 5.07 -0.73
C GLN A 98 14.45 3.61 -0.87
N LEU A 99 14.64 3.02 -2.06
CA LEU A 99 14.30 1.62 -2.32
C LEU A 99 15.27 0.66 -1.62
N GLU A 100 16.56 1.00 -1.53
CA GLU A 100 17.55 0.22 -0.76
C GLU A 100 17.22 0.23 0.72
N ILE A 101 16.88 1.40 1.27
CA ILE A 101 16.46 1.55 2.67
C ILE A 101 15.20 0.71 2.94
N PHE A 102 14.23 0.74 2.03
CA PHE A 102 13.03 -0.10 2.12
C PHE A 102 13.39 -1.59 2.08
N ALA A 103 14.27 -2.01 1.17
CA ALA A 103 14.71 -3.41 1.03
C ALA A 103 15.41 -3.94 2.30
N GLU A 104 16.32 -3.17 2.87
CA GLU A 104 17.01 -3.53 4.12
C GLU A 104 16.02 -3.71 5.28
N ARG A 105 15.03 -2.82 5.38
CA ARG A 105 13.97 -2.92 6.38
C ARG A 105 13.12 -4.17 6.17
N VAL A 106 12.75 -4.46 4.93
CA VAL A 106 11.99 -5.68 4.59
C VAL A 106 12.78 -6.93 4.97
N GLU A 107 14.10 -6.96 4.71
CA GLU A 107 14.94 -8.10 5.07
C GLU A 107 15.07 -8.28 6.60
N LYS A 108 15.24 -7.18 7.36
CA LYS A 108 15.20 -7.23 8.84
C LYS A 108 13.88 -7.85 9.32
N ASN A 109 12.75 -7.38 8.79
CA ASN A 109 11.42 -7.86 9.19
C ASN A 109 11.18 -9.33 8.80
N ARG A 110 11.67 -9.78 7.64
CA ARG A 110 11.63 -11.20 7.24
C ARG A 110 12.39 -12.08 8.21
N ASN A 111 13.61 -11.70 8.57
CA ASN A 111 14.44 -12.46 9.50
C ASN A 111 13.78 -12.56 10.88
N PHE A 112 13.16 -11.47 11.33
CA PHE A 112 12.46 -11.42 12.60
C PHE A 112 11.20 -12.30 12.59
N LEU A 113 10.30 -12.10 11.62
CA LEU A 113 9.01 -12.82 11.55
C LEU A 113 9.15 -14.27 11.08
N GLY A 114 10.19 -14.59 10.29
CA GLY A 114 10.44 -15.94 9.81
C GLY A 114 10.82 -16.92 10.94
N SER A 115 11.26 -16.41 12.09
CA SER A 115 11.57 -17.19 13.30
C SER A 115 10.42 -17.24 14.32
N LYS A 116 9.32 -16.51 14.09
CA LYS A 116 8.18 -16.43 15.02
C LYS A 116 7.07 -17.40 14.64
N GLU A 117 6.37 -17.87 15.64
CA GLU A 117 5.12 -18.60 15.43
C GLU A 117 4.03 -17.63 14.94
N VAL A 118 3.19 -18.11 14.02
CA VAL A 118 2.07 -17.33 13.51
C VAL A 118 1.00 -17.24 14.61
N PRO A 119 0.48 -16.06 14.95
CA PRO A 119 -0.59 -15.94 15.93
C PRO A 119 -1.83 -16.70 15.47
N ILE A 120 -2.39 -17.52 16.36
CA ILE A 120 -3.61 -18.27 16.09
C ILE A 120 -4.79 -17.37 16.45
N CYS A 121 -5.51 -16.92 15.44
CA CYS A 121 -6.76 -16.21 15.63
C CYS A 121 -7.91 -17.21 15.81
N LYS A 122 -8.55 -17.22 16.97
CA LYS A 122 -9.71 -18.08 17.23
C LYS A 122 -11.02 -17.45 16.71
N GLU A 123 -11.10 -16.13 16.66
CA GLU A 123 -12.31 -15.36 16.34
C GLU A 123 -12.00 -14.31 15.25
N CYS A 124 -11.35 -14.75 14.18
CA CYS A 124 -11.09 -13.88 13.05
C CYS A 124 -12.38 -13.56 12.28
N ILE A 125 -12.48 -12.32 11.86
CA ILE A 125 -13.51 -11.89 10.92
C ILE A 125 -13.22 -12.57 9.57
N PRO A 126 -14.15 -13.32 9.01
CA PRO A 126 -13.95 -13.98 7.74
C PRO A 126 -13.81 -12.95 6.60
N SER A 127 -13.04 -13.32 5.58
CA SER A 127 -13.06 -12.58 4.33
C SER A 127 -14.43 -12.75 3.66
N SER A 128 -14.85 -11.73 2.90
CA SER A 128 -16.01 -11.89 2.03
C SER A 128 -15.76 -13.01 1.00
N ASP A 129 -16.72 -13.90 0.87
CA ASP A 129 -16.66 -14.96 -0.15
C ASP A 129 -16.93 -14.36 -1.53
N ILE A 130 -15.87 -14.13 -2.29
CA ILE A 130 -15.91 -13.54 -3.61
C ILE A 130 -15.31 -14.49 -4.64
N PRO A 131 -16.06 -14.83 -5.70
CA PRO A 131 -15.60 -15.76 -6.73
C PRO A 131 -14.61 -15.17 -7.72
N LEU A 132 -14.49 -13.84 -7.76
CA LEU A 132 -13.63 -13.07 -8.66
C LEU A 132 -12.77 -12.09 -7.88
N MET A 133 -11.52 -11.93 -8.27
CA MET A 133 -10.71 -10.83 -7.76
C MET A 133 -11.28 -9.48 -8.21
N ASN A 134 -11.08 -8.47 -7.36
CA ASN A 134 -11.57 -7.12 -7.66
C ASN A 134 -11.04 -6.63 -9.03
N LYS A 135 -11.93 -6.07 -9.84
CA LYS A 135 -11.62 -5.52 -11.18
C LYS A 135 -10.58 -4.39 -11.17
N LEU A 136 -10.35 -3.78 -10.03
CA LEU A 136 -9.31 -2.75 -9.85
C LEU A 136 -7.94 -3.35 -9.52
N HIS A 137 -7.91 -4.61 -9.08
CA HIS A 137 -6.67 -5.32 -8.76
C HIS A 137 -6.05 -5.92 -10.03
N THR A 138 -5.34 -5.08 -10.76
CA THR A 138 -4.73 -5.43 -12.05
C THR A 138 -3.32 -5.99 -11.92
N ARG A 139 -2.71 -5.92 -10.74
CA ARG A 139 -1.34 -6.35 -10.43
C ARG A 139 -1.25 -6.86 -8.99
N PHE A 140 -0.39 -7.86 -8.76
CA PHE A 140 -0.09 -8.43 -7.43
C PHE A 140 1.00 -7.66 -6.66
N PHE A 141 1.87 -6.95 -7.36
CA PHE A 141 2.99 -6.24 -6.75
C PHE A 141 2.56 -5.23 -5.66
N PRO A 142 1.49 -4.43 -5.83
CA PRO A 142 1.00 -3.60 -4.73
C PRO A 142 0.64 -4.39 -3.47
N SER A 143 0.08 -5.60 -3.61
CA SER A 143 -0.21 -6.48 -2.45
C SER A 143 1.06 -6.91 -1.74
N LYS A 144 2.15 -7.17 -2.50
CA LYS A 144 3.47 -7.48 -1.91
C LYS A 144 3.98 -6.31 -1.08
N ILE A 145 3.92 -5.10 -1.62
CA ILE A 145 4.36 -3.89 -0.89
C ILE A 145 3.54 -3.69 0.38
N VAL A 146 2.20 -3.76 0.31
CA VAL A 146 1.36 -3.57 1.50
C VAL A 146 1.59 -4.68 2.53
N THR A 147 1.87 -5.92 2.11
CA THR A 147 2.28 -7.02 3.00
C THR A 147 3.61 -6.70 3.72
N CYS A 148 4.58 -6.12 3.01
CA CYS A 148 5.85 -5.70 3.63
C CYS A 148 5.66 -4.54 4.64
N LEU A 149 4.74 -3.61 4.35
CA LEU A 149 4.39 -2.52 5.27
C LEU A 149 3.66 -3.02 6.52
N LEU A 150 2.77 -4.01 6.36
CA LEU A 150 2.13 -4.65 7.49
C LEU A 150 3.14 -5.39 8.36
N ALA A 151 4.08 -6.11 7.74
CA ALA A 151 5.17 -6.77 8.46
C ALA A 151 6.00 -5.78 9.29
N LYS A 152 6.32 -4.60 8.74
CA LYS A 152 7.01 -3.52 9.45
C LYS A 152 6.21 -3.11 10.68
N ALA A 153 4.93 -2.77 10.51
CA ALA A 153 4.08 -2.31 11.61
C ALA A 153 3.91 -3.38 12.70
N VAL A 154 3.79 -4.65 12.31
CA VAL A 154 3.72 -5.78 13.26
C VAL A 154 5.03 -5.92 14.04
N VAL A 155 6.20 -5.85 13.38
CA VAL A 155 7.50 -5.95 14.05
C VAL A 155 7.69 -4.80 15.04
N GLU A 156 7.41 -3.57 14.63
CA GLU A 156 7.47 -2.38 15.49
C GLU A 156 6.56 -2.55 16.72
N ASN A 157 5.33 -3.04 16.53
CA ASN A 157 4.41 -3.27 17.63
C ASN A 157 4.83 -4.42 18.57
N ILE A 158 5.47 -5.46 18.05
CA ILE A 158 6.06 -6.52 18.89
C ILE A 158 7.21 -5.96 19.75
N GLU A 159 8.09 -5.15 19.15
CA GLU A 159 9.22 -4.52 19.85
C GLU A 159 8.73 -3.53 20.93
N GLU A 160 7.66 -2.78 20.68
CA GLU A 160 7.14 -1.76 21.60
C GLU A 160 6.14 -2.29 22.64
N ASN A 161 5.21 -3.16 22.24
CA ASN A 161 4.05 -3.57 23.01
C ASN A 161 3.98 -5.09 23.26
N ASN A 162 4.94 -5.85 22.77
CA ASN A 162 4.97 -7.32 22.82
C ASN A 162 3.68 -7.96 22.26
N SER A 163 3.10 -7.38 21.20
CA SER A 163 1.87 -7.85 20.55
C SER A 163 2.04 -7.92 19.04
N GLU A 164 1.63 -9.03 18.43
CA GLU A 164 1.58 -9.21 16.98
C GLU A 164 0.35 -8.52 16.33
N TRP A 165 -0.59 -8.05 17.12
CA TRP A 165 -1.81 -7.43 16.68
C TRP A 165 -1.68 -5.91 16.72
N ILE A 166 -1.96 -5.25 15.61
CA ILE A 166 -1.88 -3.79 15.49
C ILE A 166 -3.27 -3.20 15.21
N ASP A 167 -3.48 -1.97 15.61
CA ASP A 167 -4.71 -1.25 15.31
C ASP A 167 -4.92 -1.12 13.80
N TYR A 168 -6.07 -1.60 13.34
CA TYR A 168 -6.42 -1.67 11.93
C TYR A 168 -6.52 -0.28 11.26
N GLU A 169 -7.15 0.68 11.94
CA GLU A 169 -7.35 2.03 11.39
C GLU A 169 -6.02 2.79 11.33
N SER A 170 -5.17 2.65 12.32
CA SER A 170 -3.82 3.22 12.32
C SER A 170 -2.98 2.65 11.19
N PHE A 171 -2.99 1.33 10.99
CA PHE A 171 -2.30 0.72 9.86
C PHE A 171 -2.85 1.22 8.53
N ARG A 172 -4.18 1.24 8.38
CA ARG A 172 -4.84 1.74 7.18
C ARG A 172 -4.42 3.17 6.85
N LYS A 173 -4.36 4.05 7.86
CA LYS A 173 -3.96 5.45 7.69
C LYS A 173 -2.48 5.62 7.34
N ASN A 174 -1.60 4.92 8.05
CA ASN A 174 -0.16 5.16 7.98
C ASN A 174 0.50 4.47 6.76
N SER A 175 -0.04 3.33 6.30
CA SER A 175 0.51 2.60 5.16
C SER A 175 0.47 3.37 3.84
N PHE A 176 -0.45 4.31 3.68
CA PHE A 176 -0.60 5.04 2.43
C PHE A 176 0.59 5.93 2.09
N ASP A 177 1.14 6.64 3.07
CA ASP A 177 2.23 7.59 2.83
C ASP A 177 3.49 6.85 2.36
N GLU A 178 3.80 5.68 2.94
CA GLU A 178 4.91 4.83 2.48
C GLU A 178 4.65 4.24 1.08
N VAL A 179 3.42 3.83 0.79
CA VAL A 179 3.03 3.39 -0.56
C VAL A 179 3.22 4.51 -1.58
N LEU A 180 2.91 5.74 -1.21
CA LEU A 180 3.06 6.90 -2.08
C LEU A 180 4.53 7.17 -2.42
N GLU A 181 5.43 7.09 -1.45
CA GLU A 181 6.88 7.26 -1.67
C GLU A 181 7.42 6.17 -2.62
N ILE A 182 7.04 4.91 -2.41
CA ILE A 182 7.42 3.82 -3.32
C ILE A 182 6.86 4.10 -4.73
N THR A 183 5.62 4.57 -4.84
CA THR A 183 5.01 4.91 -6.12
C THR A 183 5.79 6.01 -6.86
N LYS A 184 6.30 7.01 -6.16
CA LYS A 184 7.15 8.06 -6.75
C LYS A 184 8.40 7.47 -7.38
N ILE A 185 9.11 6.61 -6.65
CA ILE A 185 10.33 5.94 -7.14
C ILE A 185 10.04 5.14 -8.41
N LEU A 186 8.97 4.33 -8.39
CA LEU A 186 8.58 3.51 -9.55
C LEU A 186 8.28 4.39 -10.77
N LYS A 187 7.55 5.48 -10.59
CA LYS A 187 7.22 6.42 -11.68
C LYS A 187 8.44 7.14 -12.22
N GLN A 188 9.34 7.61 -11.36
CA GLN A 188 10.59 8.24 -11.78
C GLN A 188 11.41 7.29 -12.65
N HIS A 189 11.48 5.99 -12.26
CA HIS A 189 12.12 4.96 -13.10
C HIS A 189 11.42 4.81 -14.46
N GLU A 190 10.08 4.72 -14.47
CA GLU A 190 9.29 4.58 -15.70
C GLU A 190 9.47 5.75 -16.65
N ASP A 191 9.46 6.98 -16.15
CA ASP A 191 9.60 8.19 -16.94
C ASP A 191 11.02 8.33 -17.50
N LYS A 192 12.04 8.06 -16.68
CA LYS A 192 13.44 8.06 -17.10
C LYS A 192 13.70 7.05 -18.22
N ASN A 193 13.10 5.86 -18.14
CA ASN A 193 13.29 4.77 -19.11
C ASN A 193 12.21 4.72 -20.20
N LYS A 194 11.30 5.70 -20.26
CA LYS A 194 10.20 5.78 -21.23
C LYS A 194 9.39 4.48 -21.33
N VAL A 195 9.08 3.89 -20.17
CA VAL A 195 8.39 2.60 -20.09
C VAL A 195 6.98 2.70 -20.68
N THR A 196 6.65 1.81 -21.60
CA THR A 196 5.32 1.77 -22.22
C THR A 196 4.23 1.40 -21.22
N ARG A 197 3.00 1.88 -21.44
CA ARG A 197 1.86 1.72 -20.53
C ARG A 197 1.63 0.26 -20.08
N SER A 198 1.76 -0.72 -20.99
CA SER A 198 1.55 -2.14 -20.68
C SER A 198 2.63 -2.75 -19.78
N LYS A 199 3.82 -2.11 -19.73
CA LYS A 199 4.97 -2.57 -18.96
C LYS A 199 5.20 -1.76 -17.67
N ARG A 200 4.34 -0.79 -17.36
CA ARG A 200 4.48 0.02 -16.15
C ARG A 200 4.39 -0.80 -14.89
N ILE A 201 5.39 -0.66 -14.03
CA ILE A 201 5.50 -1.33 -12.74
C ILE A 201 4.68 -0.62 -11.66
N SER A 202 4.41 0.69 -11.82
CA SER A 202 3.54 1.47 -10.93
C SER A 202 2.05 1.22 -11.14
N THR A 203 1.66 0.33 -12.06
CA THR A 203 0.26 0.00 -12.30
C THR A 203 -0.36 -0.66 -11.07
N GLY A 204 -1.51 -0.18 -10.64
CA GLY A 204 -2.20 -0.65 -9.43
C GLY A 204 -1.85 0.13 -8.17
N PHE A 205 -0.83 0.96 -8.21
CA PHE A 205 -0.52 1.91 -7.14
C PHE A 205 -1.37 3.19 -7.25
N PRO A 206 -1.44 3.99 -6.17
CA PRO A 206 -2.16 5.25 -6.21
C PRO A 206 -1.62 6.17 -7.30
N SER A 207 -2.51 6.82 -8.03
CA SER A 207 -2.10 7.88 -8.94
C SER A 207 -1.98 9.18 -8.17
N PHE A 208 -0.85 9.84 -8.31
CA PHE A 208 -0.67 11.21 -7.86
C PHE A 208 0.01 12.02 -8.97
N HIS A 209 -0.23 13.31 -8.98
CA HIS A 209 0.45 14.24 -9.88
C HIS A 209 1.07 15.32 -9.02
N GLU A 210 2.40 15.33 -8.97
CA GLU A 210 3.13 16.50 -8.51
C GLU A 210 3.09 17.54 -9.62
N LYS A 211 2.12 18.44 -9.57
CA LYS A 211 2.09 19.63 -10.40
C LYS A 211 2.03 20.82 -9.47
N THR A 212 2.90 21.76 -9.67
CA THR A 212 2.73 23.12 -9.19
C THR A 212 1.56 23.71 -9.95
N TYR A 213 0.50 24.10 -9.27
CA TYR A 213 -0.65 24.74 -9.86
C TYR A 213 -0.54 26.24 -9.64
N GLU A 214 -0.62 27.02 -10.72
CA GLU A 214 -0.74 28.49 -10.66
C GLU A 214 -2.15 28.92 -10.26
N ASP A 215 -3.14 28.05 -10.49
CA ASP A 215 -4.55 28.27 -10.18
C ASP A 215 -4.96 27.45 -8.93
N LYS A 216 -5.49 28.14 -7.89
CA LYS A 216 -5.98 27.53 -6.66
C LYS A 216 -7.14 26.57 -6.87
N ASP A 217 -7.98 26.80 -7.88
CA ASP A 217 -9.09 25.89 -8.20
C ASP A 217 -8.60 24.58 -8.80
N GLU A 218 -7.52 24.62 -9.60
CA GLU A 218 -6.87 23.40 -10.11
C GLU A 218 -6.16 22.64 -8.98
N GLU A 219 -5.51 23.33 -8.06
CA GLU A 219 -4.89 22.73 -6.87
C GLU A 219 -5.94 22.02 -6.02
N LEU A 220 -7.08 22.66 -5.74
CA LEU A 220 -8.17 22.07 -4.98
C LEU A 220 -8.73 20.82 -5.68
N LYS A 221 -8.95 20.87 -6.99
CA LYS A 221 -9.40 19.72 -7.79
C LYS A 221 -8.40 18.57 -7.74
N ASN A 222 -7.09 18.86 -7.76
CA ASN A 222 -6.05 17.84 -7.64
C ASN A 222 -6.04 17.21 -6.25
N ASN A 223 -6.15 18.01 -5.20
CA ASN A 223 -6.20 17.52 -3.81
C ASN A 223 -7.42 16.59 -3.58
N ILE A 224 -8.59 16.92 -4.17
CA ILE A 224 -9.77 16.05 -4.15
C ILE A 224 -9.48 14.72 -4.86
N LYS A 225 -8.82 14.74 -6.02
CA LYS A 225 -8.45 13.52 -6.76
C LYS A 225 -7.46 12.65 -5.99
N ILE A 226 -6.46 13.26 -5.35
CA ILE A 226 -5.48 12.55 -4.51
C ILE A 226 -6.20 11.88 -3.35
N LYS A 227 -7.08 12.60 -2.65
CA LYS A 227 -7.87 12.05 -1.54
C LYS A 227 -8.74 10.88 -2.00
N ALA A 228 -9.44 11.00 -3.12
CA ALA A 228 -10.24 9.92 -3.69
C ALA A 228 -9.39 8.71 -4.13
N SER A 229 -8.17 8.95 -4.63
CA SER A 229 -7.21 7.88 -4.96
C SER A 229 -6.72 7.16 -3.71
N LYS A 230 -6.46 7.90 -2.63
CA LYS A 230 -6.08 7.38 -1.31
C LYS A 230 -7.15 6.43 -0.78
N GLU A 231 -8.37 6.91 -0.62
CA GLU A 231 -9.46 6.10 -0.07
C GLU A 231 -9.71 4.85 -0.90
N ARG A 232 -9.73 4.99 -2.23
CA ARG A 232 -9.88 3.83 -3.14
C ARG A 232 -8.78 2.79 -2.97
N PHE A 233 -7.53 3.22 -2.83
CA PHE A 233 -6.41 2.31 -2.65
C PHE A 233 -6.51 1.58 -1.31
N LEU A 234 -6.80 2.31 -0.24
CA LEU A 234 -6.92 1.76 1.10
C LEU A 234 -8.09 0.78 1.20
N ASP A 235 -9.28 1.16 0.70
CA ASP A 235 -10.44 0.28 0.66
C ASP A 235 -10.17 -0.98 -0.16
N GLN A 236 -9.43 -0.86 -1.25
CA GLN A 236 -9.11 -1.97 -2.12
C GLN A 236 -8.13 -2.96 -1.48
N PHE A 237 -7.05 -2.49 -0.87
CA PHE A 237 -5.96 -3.35 -0.40
C PHE A 237 -6.12 -3.76 1.05
N VAL A 238 -6.38 -2.82 1.95
CA VAL A 238 -6.51 -3.08 3.38
C VAL A 238 -7.95 -3.47 3.71
N GLY A 239 -8.92 -2.72 3.22
CA GLY A 239 -10.35 -2.93 3.44
C GLY A 239 -11.07 -1.65 3.87
N PRO A 240 -12.38 -1.74 4.16
CA PRO A 240 -13.21 -0.60 4.51
C PRO A 240 -12.78 0.04 5.83
N THR A 241 -13.20 1.29 6.06
CA THR A 241 -13.07 1.89 7.40
C THR A 241 -13.90 1.12 8.43
N LEU A 242 -13.53 1.18 9.72
CA LEU A 242 -14.28 0.59 10.81
C LEU A 242 -15.76 1.01 10.78
N ARG A 243 -16.03 2.29 10.49
CA ARG A 243 -17.40 2.80 10.34
C ARG A 243 -18.16 2.09 9.22
N SER A 244 -17.55 1.94 8.06
CA SER A 244 -18.18 1.25 6.91
C SER A 244 -18.37 -0.24 7.18
N PHE A 245 -17.42 -0.89 7.86
CA PHE A 245 -17.54 -2.27 8.29
C PHE A 245 -18.73 -2.47 9.24
N LYS A 246 -18.87 -1.63 10.28
CA LYS A 246 -19.98 -1.69 11.23
C LYS A 246 -21.34 -1.42 10.60
N GLN A 247 -21.39 -0.65 9.52
CA GLN A 247 -22.61 -0.40 8.75
C GLN A 247 -22.96 -1.55 7.80
N SER A 248 -22.01 -2.43 7.48
CA SER A 248 -22.25 -3.60 6.65
C SER A 248 -22.84 -4.72 7.49
N SER A 249 -24.03 -5.22 7.13
CA SER A 249 -24.72 -6.28 7.89
C SER A 249 -24.10 -7.67 7.76
N ASN A 250 -22.99 -7.81 7.00
CA ASN A 250 -22.53 -9.14 6.54
C ASN A 250 -21.51 -9.80 7.48
N GLY A 251 -20.99 -9.09 8.50
CA GLY A 251 -19.98 -9.64 9.44
C GLY A 251 -18.68 -10.09 8.76
N THR A 252 -18.45 -9.69 7.49
CA THR A 252 -17.25 -10.02 6.72
C THR A 252 -16.52 -8.75 6.33
N ILE A 253 -15.19 -8.84 6.24
CA ILE A 253 -14.38 -7.70 5.82
C ILE A 253 -13.80 -7.93 4.43
N SER A 254 -13.98 -6.96 3.55
CA SER A 254 -13.39 -6.97 2.22
C SER A 254 -11.99 -6.34 2.25
N GLY A 255 -11.19 -6.64 1.24
CA GLY A 255 -9.83 -6.11 1.08
C GLY A 255 -8.96 -7.17 0.42
N ILE A 256 -8.10 -6.76 -0.51
CA ILE A 256 -7.31 -7.73 -1.29
C ILE A 256 -6.44 -8.59 -0.40
N LEU A 257 -5.78 -8.02 0.62
CA LEU A 257 -4.94 -8.79 1.52
C LEU A 257 -5.75 -9.86 2.28
N ASN A 258 -6.95 -9.50 2.76
CA ASN A 258 -7.83 -10.44 3.44
C ASN A 258 -8.38 -11.51 2.48
N ASN A 259 -8.86 -11.11 1.31
CA ASN A 259 -9.36 -12.05 0.30
C ASN A 259 -8.28 -13.00 -0.23
N MET A 260 -7.02 -12.55 -0.33
CA MET A 260 -5.88 -13.41 -0.64
C MET A 260 -5.48 -14.31 0.53
N GLY A 261 -6.01 -14.07 1.72
CA GLY A 261 -5.70 -14.80 2.95
C GLY A 261 -4.31 -14.47 3.51
N LEU A 262 -3.81 -13.27 3.24
CA LEU A 262 -2.48 -12.83 3.70
C LEU A 262 -2.53 -12.20 5.10
N VAL A 263 -3.71 -11.86 5.59
CA VAL A 263 -3.92 -11.21 6.87
C VAL A 263 -4.98 -11.93 7.70
N GLN A 264 -4.97 -11.68 8.99
CA GLN A 264 -6.02 -12.00 9.95
C GLN A 264 -6.51 -10.69 10.55
N ILE A 265 -7.82 -10.56 10.72
CA ILE A 265 -8.47 -9.38 11.31
C ILE A 265 -9.42 -9.88 12.39
N ARG A 266 -9.46 -9.22 13.54
CA ARG A 266 -10.35 -9.55 14.65
C ARG A 266 -11.00 -8.32 15.26
N ASN A 267 -12.13 -8.51 15.93
CA ASN A 267 -12.69 -7.51 16.83
C ASN A 267 -11.93 -7.55 18.16
N THR A 268 -11.85 -6.39 18.80
CA THR A 268 -11.40 -6.24 20.18
C THR A 268 -12.60 -6.03 21.11
N ASP A 269 -12.39 -6.14 22.42
CA ASP A 269 -13.45 -5.96 23.42
C ASP A 269 -14.02 -4.54 23.44
N ASP A 270 -13.24 -3.54 23.00
CA ASP A 270 -13.65 -2.14 22.86
C ASP A 270 -14.29 -1.82 21.50
N ASP A 271 -14.65 -2.85 20.74
CA ASP A 271 -15.34 -2.73 19.46
C ASP A 271 -14.48 -2.03 18.36
N SER A 272 -13.14 -2.08 18.49
CA SER A 272 -12.17 -1.72 17.46
C SER A 272 -11.75 -2.96 16.66
N LEU A 273 -10.94 -2.76 15.62
CA LEU A 273 -10.38 -3.82 14.80
C LEU A 273 -8.87 -3.89 14.95
N GLU A 274 -8.36 -5.09 15.01
CA GLU A 274 -6.94 -5.37 14.93
C GLU A 274 -6.61 -6.23 13.72
N ILE A 275 -5.41 -6.05 13.16
CA ILE A 275 -4.89 -6.76 12.00
C ILE A 275 -3.50 -7.32 12.27
N THR A 276 -3.22 -8.48 11.71
CA THR A 276 -1.87 -9.09 11.69
C THR A 276 -1.67 -9.92 10.43
N LEU A 277 -0.44 -10.41 10.20
CA LEU A 277 -0.16 -11.34 9.11
C LEU A 277 -0.70 -12.74 9.42
N SER A 278 -1.26 -13.38 8.40
CA SER A 278 -1.57 -14.81 8.45
C SER A 278 -0.32 -15.66 8.19
N GLY A 279 -0.42 -16.99 8.37
CA GLY A 279 0.63 -17.90 7.96
C GLY A 279 0.97 -17.84 6.48
N ASP A 280 -0.02 -17.63 5.60
CA ASP A 280 0.20 -17.42 4.17
C ASP A 280 0.78 -16.02 3.91
N GLY A 281 0.42 -15.01 4.70
CA GLY A 281 1.01 -13.68 4.65
C GLY A 281 2.50 -13.69 4.98
N ILE A 282 2.90 -14.39 6.03
CA ILE A 282 4.32 -14.57 6.40
C ILE A 282 5.05 -15.34 5.27
N LYS A 283 4.49 -16.45 4.77
CA LYS A 283 5.09 -17.16 3.63
C LYS A 283 5.29 -16.25 2.42
N PHE A 284 4.27 -15.45 2.06
CA PHE A 284 4.36 -14.50 0.96
C PHE A 284 5.40 -13.40 1.22
N LEU A 285 5.48 -12.88 2.45
CA LEU A 285 6.51 -11.93 2.88
C LEU A 285 7.93 -12.48 2.65
N LEU A 286 8.18 -13.73 3.06
CA LEU A 286 9.49 -14.37 2.98
C LEU A 286 9.97 -14.63 1.54
N LEU A 287 9.08 -14.65 0.56
CA LEU A 287 9.47 -14.83 -0.84
C LEU A 287 10.24 -13.61 -1.34
N LYS A 288 11.37 -13.85 -1.97
CA LYS A 288 12.19 -12.81 -2.60
C LYS A 288 11.49 -12.19 -3.80
N ASN A 289 11.56 -10.86 -3.89
CA ASN A 289 10.94 -10.06 -4.94
C ASN A 289 12.02 -9.33 -5.75
N PRO A 290 11.98 -9.33 -7.11
CA PRO A 290 13.02 -8.71 -7.93
C PRO A 290 13.26 -7.23 -7.62
N ILE A 291 12.20 -6.45 -7.47
CA ILE A 291 12.31 -5.00 -7.22
C ILE A 291 12.86 -4.74 -5.82
N ILE A 292 12.32 -5.41 -4.80
CA ILE A 292 12.69 -5.17 -3.40
C ILE A 292 14.10 -5.69 -3.12
N ASP A 293 14.40 -6.93 -3.54
CA ASP A 293 15.61 -7.63 -3.12
C ASP A 293 16.81 -7.44 -4.05
N SER A 294 16.58 -7.07 -5.32
CA SER A 294 17.63 -6.96 -6.33
C SER A 294 17.57 -5.64 -7.10
N GLN A 295 16.59 -4.78 -6.82
CA GLN A 295 16.32 -3.55 -7.57
C GLN A 295 16.15 -3.78 -9.10
N ASP A 296 15.78 -5.00 -9.46
CA ASP A 296 15.49 -5.36 -10.84
C ASP A 296 14.09 -4.89 -11.23
N MET A 297 14.02 -3.73 -11.87
CA MET A 297 12.77 -3.11 -12.34
C MET A 297 12.19 -3.78 -13.58
N SER A 298 12.80 -4.84 -14.11
CA SER A 298 12.30 -5.56 -15.29
C SER A 298 11.12 -6.47 -14.97
N HIS A 299 10.99 -6.91 -13.72
CA HIS A 299 9.97 -7.83 -13.25
C HIS A 299 9.43 -7.42 -11.89
N THR A 300 8.12 -7.34 -11.74
CA THR A 300 7.45 -7.00 -10.47
C THR A 300 7.26 -8.18 -9.52
N ILE A 301 7.25 -9.40 -10.07
CA ILE A 301 6.97 -10.64 -9.32
C ILE A 301 8.03 -11.70 -9.64
N GLY A 302 8.64 -12.27 -8.60
CA GLY A 302 9.65 -13.33 -8.71
C GLY A 302 9.05 -14.71 -9.00
N LYS A 303 9.90 -15.68 -9.36
CA LYS A 303 9.45 -17.03 -9.72
C LYS A 303 8.64 -17.70 -8.60
N ARG A 304 9.14 -17.70 -7.36
CA ARG A 304 8.45 -18.32 -6.23
C ARG A 304 7.18 -17.57 -5.81
N GLU A 305 7.15 -16.26 -6.00
CA GLU A 305 5.92 -15.47 -5.78
C GLU A 305 4.84 -15.85 -6.81
N LYS A 306 5.22 -16.08 -8.08
CA LYS A 306 4.30 -16.58 -9.13
C LYS A 306 3.71 -17.93 -8.77
N GLU A 307 4.54 -18.87 -8.32
CA GLU A 307 4.13 -20.20 -7.88
C GLU A 307 3.13 -20.08 -6.70
N PHE A 308 3.45 -19.26 -5.70
CA PHE A 308 2.55 -19.01 -4.57
C PHE A 308 1.20 -18.42 -5.01
N ILE A 309 1.22 -17.42 -5.91
CA ILE A 309 0.00 -16.79 -6.41
C ILE A 309 -0.87 -17.81 -7.15
N LEU A 310 -0.28 -18.63 -8.04
CA LEU A 310 -1.00 -19.61 -8.83
C LEU A 310 -1.54 -20.77 -7.98
N GLU A 311 -0.83 -21.19 -6.95
CA GLU A 311 -1.17 -22.37 -6.16
C GLU A 311 -1.98 -22.06 -4.91
N LYS A 312 -1.80 -20.86 -4.32
CA LYS A 312 -2.41 -20.52 -3.03
C LYS A 312 -3.40 -19.36 -3.10
N VAL A 313 -3.20 -18.43 -4.02
CA VAL A 313 -4.06 -17.23 -4.09
C VAL A 313 -5.20 -17.40 -5.09
N ILE A 314 -4.89 -17.66 -6.37
CA ILE A 314 -5.92 -17.77 -7.43
C ILE A 314 -6.97 -18.84 -7.10
N PRO A 315 -6.63 -20.02 -6.56
CA PRO A 315 -7.64 -21.04 -6.23
C PRO A 315 -8.68 -20.65 -5.16
N LYS A 316 -8.41 -19.60 -4.39
CA LYS A 316 -9.40 -19.07 -3.42
C LYS A 316 -10.57 -18.35 -4.10
N PHE A 317 -10.44 -18.00 -5.37
CA PHE A 317 -11.45 -17.30 -6.18
C PHE A 317 -11.96 -18.25 -7.26
N ASP A 318 -13.05 -19.00 -6.96
CA ASP A 318 -13.50 -20.14 -7.79
C ASP A 318 -13.74 -19.78 -9.25
N LEU A 319 -14.45 -18.69 -9.54
CA LEU A 319 -14.71 -18.28 -10.92
C LEU A 319 -13.45 -17.72 -11.60
N GLU A 320 -12.65 -16.92 -10.88
CA GLU A 320 -11.37 -16.42 -11.40
C GLU A 320 -10.43 -17.56 -11.76
N ASN A 321 -10.33 -18.58 -10.89
CA ASN A 321 -9.49 -19.75 -11.16
C ASN A 321 -9.92 -20.48 -12.44
N LYS A 322 -11.24 -20.67 -12.65
CA LYS A 322 -11.76 -21.29 -13.88
C LYS A 322 -11.47 -20.44 -15.13
N ILE A 323 -11.61 -19.12 -15.02
CA ILE A 323 -11.26 -18.20 -16.10
C ILE A 323 -9.77 -18.31 -16.43
N VAL A 324 -8.90 -18.23 -15.41
CA VAL A 324 -7.44 -18.33 -15.59
C VAL A 324 -7.08 -19.67 -16.24
N ASP A 325 -7.65 -20.78 -15.78
CA ASP A 325 -7.42 -22.09 -16.35
C ASP A 325 -7.82 -22.15 -17.83
N THR A 326 -9.00 -21.61 -18.14
CA THR A 326 -9.50 -21.60 -19.52
C THR A 326 -8.60 -20.76 -20.42
N VAL A 327 -8.24 -19.57 -19.97
CA VAL A 327 -7.35 -18.67 -20.73
C VAL A 327 -5.99 -19.33 -20.96
N LEU A 328 -5.35 -19.87 -19.92
CA LEU A 328 -4.02 -20.47 -20.03
C LEU A 328 -3.98 -21.74 -20.89
N ASN A 329 -5.08 -22.50 -20.92
CA ASN A 329 -5.16 -23.71 -21.76
C ASN A 329 -5.45 -23.41 -23.24
N ASN A 330 -6.07 -22.26 -23.55
CA ASN A 330 -6.51 -21.92 -24.90
C ASN A 330 -5.63 -20.85 -25.59
N ILE A 331 -4.84 -20.06 -24.83
CA ILE A 331 -3.89 -19.12 -25.46
C ILE A 331 -2.76 -19.89 -26.12
N ASN A 332 -2.62 -19.70 -27.44
CA ASN A 332 -1.55 -20.29 -28.22
C ASN A 332 -0.30 -19.39 -28.23
N LYS A 333 0.89 -20.03 -28.37
CA LYS A 333 2.17 -19.30 -28.47
C LYS A 333 2.34 -18.53 -29.77
N ASN A 334 1.72 -19.02 -30.84
CA ASN A 334 1.94 -18.51 -32.18
C ASN A 334 0.88 -17.49 -32.62
N GLU A 335 -0.13 -17.26 -31.81
CA GLU A 335 -1.26 -16.39 -32.14
C GLU A 335 -1.41 -15.24 -31.16
N LYS A 336 -1.61 -14.03 -31.68
CA LYS A 336 -1.96 -12.86 -30.90
C LYS A 336 -3.48 -12.71 -30.84
N LEU A 337 -4.05 -13.02 -29.68
CA LEU A 337 -5.47 -12.90 -29.46
C LEU A 337 -5.89 -11.45 -29.19
N SER A 338 -7.03 -11.07 -29.69
CA SER A 338 -7.67 -9.78 -29.40
C SER A 338 -8.42 -9.81 -28.05
N ALA A 339 -8.92 -8.67 -27.64
CA ALA A 339 -9.77 -8.55 -26.47
C ALA A 339 -11.08 -9.34 -26.63
N SER A 340 -11.69 -9.34 -27.83
CA SER A 340 -12.90 -10.10 -28.15
C SER A 340 -12.68 -11.60 -28.10
N ASP A 341 -11.51 -12.10 -28.52
CA ASP A 341 -11.19 -13.52 -28.45
C ASP A 341 -11.12 -13.99 -26.98
N ILE A 342 -10.54 -13.15 -26.10
CA ILE A 342 -10.52 -13.44 -24.64
C ILE A 342 -11.93 -13.40 -24.05
N ASP A 343 -12.77 -12.42 -24.43
CA ASP A 343 -14.16 -12.36 -23.97
C ASP A 343 -14.94 -13.62 -24.40
N SER A 344 -14.75 -14.08 -25.63
CA SER A 344 -15.35 -15.34 -26.14
C SER A 344 -14.90 -16.59 -25.37
N MET A 345 -13.72 -16.59 -24.76
CA MET A 345 -13.26 -17.67 -23.89
C MET A 345 -13.86 -17.58 -22.48
N ILE A 346 -14.07 -16.36 -21.96
CA ILE A 346 -14.56 -16.11 -20.59
C ILE A 346 -16.08 -16.34 -20.49
N ASP A 347 -16.85 -15.94 -21.50
CA ASP A 347 -18.30 -15.98 -21.47
C ASP A 347 -18.90 -17.37 -21.21
N PRO A 348 -18.45 -18.46 -21.84
CA PRO A 348 -18.94 -19.82 -21.53
C PRO A 348 -18.63 -20.24 -20.09
N VAL A 349 -17.47 -19.86 -19.56
CA VAL A 349 -17.05 -20.17 -18.19
C VAL A 349 -17.95 -19.48 -17.20
N LYS A 350 -18.21 -18.18 -17.41
CA LYS A 350 -19.12 -17.36 -16.61
C LYS A 350 -20.53 -17.96 -16.61
N THR A 351 -21.07 -18.26 -17.80
CA THR A 351 -22.41 -18.82 -17.97
C THR A 351 -22.56 -20.13 -17.21
N LYS A 352 -21.65 -21.07 -17.45
CA LYS A 352 -21.67 -22.39 -16.77
C LYS A 352 -21.51 -22.25 -15.25
N TRP A 353 -20.73 -21.30 -14.77
CA TRP A 353 -20.56 -21.06 -13.34
C TRP A 353 -21.85 -20.49 -12.73
N CYS A 354 -22.53 -19.56 -13.41
CA CYS A 354 -23.79 -18.98 -12.99
C CYS A 354 -24.97 -19.98 -13.03
N GLU A 355 -24.95 -20.97 -13.92
CA GLU A 355 -25.96 -22.01 -14.02
C GLU A 355 -25.85 -23.06 -12.90
N ASN A 356 -24.76 -23.11 -12.18
CA ASN A 356 -24.59 -24.04 -11.08
C ASN A 356 -25.37 -23.59 -9.85
N LYS A 357 -26.37 -24.38 -9.45
CA LYS A 357 -27.25 -24.11 -8.30
C LYS A 357 -26.49 -23.88 -6.98
N SER A 358 -25.33 -24.50 -6.80
CA SER A 358 -24.49 -24.26 -5.60
C SER A 358 -23.98 -22.83 -5.48
N ASN A 359 -23.99 -22.05 -6.55
CA ASN A 359 -23.53 -20.68 -6.59
C ASN A 359 -24.68 -19.65 -6.48
N GLU A 360 -25.94 -20.09 -6.37
CA GLU A 360 -27.11 -19.22 -6.44
C GLU A 360 -27.09 -18.10 -5.40
N SER A 361 -26.74 -18.43 -4.15
CA SER A 361 -26.63 -17.43 -3.07
C SER A 361 -25.53 -16.38 -3.32
N ILE A 362 -24.37 -16.82 -3.83
CA ILE A 362 -23.25 -15.92 -4.15
C ILE A 362 -23.61 -15.02 -5.33
N ILE A 363 -24.28 -15.58 -6.34
CA ILE A 363 -24.74 -14.85 -7.53
C ILE A 363 -25.74 -13.77 -7.13
N GLU A 364 -26.67 -14.08 -6.23
CA GLU A 364 -27.67 -13.14 -5.75
C GLU A 364 -27.04 -12.00 -4.95
N VAL A 365 -26.19 -12.32 -3.98
CA VAL A 365 -25.48 -11.33 -3.13
C VAL A 365 -24.62 -10.40 -3.96
N LEU A 366 -23.83 -10.93 -4.87
CA LEU A 366 -22.90 -10.17 -5.70
C LEU A 366 -23.54 -9.61 -6.97
N LYS A 367 -24.78 -9.96 -7.25
CA LYS A 367 -25.54 -9.54 -8.46
C LYS A 367 -24.75 -9.77 -9.76
N ILE A 368 -23.95 -10.85 -9.83
CA ILE A 368 -23.03 -11.12 -10.94
C ILE A 368 -23.76 -11.18 -12.28
N GLN A 369 -24.98 -11.71 -12.31
CA GLN A 369 -25.79 -11.79 -13.52
C GLN A 369 -26.32 -10.42 -14.01
N ARG A 370 -26.40 -9.43 -13.10
CA ARG A 370 -26.92 -8.09 -13.40
C ARG A 370 -25.82 -7.11 -13.83
N VAL A 371 -24.59 -7.60 -13.87
CA VAL A 371 -23.41 -6.77 -14.16
C VAL A 371 -23.30 -6.57 -15.66
N ASP A 372 -23.15 -5.31 -16.06
CA ASP A 372 -23.10 -4.90 -17.45
C ASP A 372 -21.82 -5.35 -18.19
N ALA A 373 -21.80 -5.14 -19.51
CA ALA A 373 -20.67 -5.49 -20.36
C ALA A 373 -19.37 -4.76 -19.94
N ASP A 374 -19.46 -3.54 -19.40
CA ASP A 374 -18.29 -2.78 -18.95
C ASP A 374 -17.66 -3.38 -17.70
N TYR A 375 -18.44 -3.96 -16.80
CA TYR A 375 -17.89 -4.70 -15.67
C TYR A 375 -17.04 -5.88 -16.15
N TRP A 376 -17.57 -6.73 -17.02
CA TRP A 376 -16.86 -7.91 -17.53
C TRP A 376 -15.63 -7.54 -18.35
N LYS A 377 -15.70 -6.47 -19.12
CA LYS A 377 -14.53 -5.87 -19.78
C LYS A 377 -13.44 -5.50 -18.77
N ASN A 378 -13.82 -4.89 -17.63
CA ASN A 378 -12.86 -4.54 -16.58
C ASN A 378 -12.29 -5.79 -15.86
N ILE A 379 -13.09 -6.83 -15.62
CA ILE A 379 -12.62 -8.12 -15.10
C ILE A 379 -11.59 -8.72 -16.06
N ARG A 380 -11.90 -8.82 -17.36
CA ARG A 380 -10.94 -9.29 -18.37
C ARG A 380 -9.63 -8.49 -18.33
N ILE A 381 -9.70 -7.16 -18.32
CA ILE A 381 -8.50 -6.30 -18.26
C ILE A 381 -7.69 -6.61 -17.01
N ALA A 382 -8.34 -6.74 -15.87
CA ALA A 382 -7.68 -7.04 -14.60
C ALA A 382 -7.03 -8.44 -14.61
N THR A 383 -7.77 -9.47 -15.02
CA THR A 383 -7.26 -10.84 -15.12
C THR A 383 -6.08 -10.94 -16.07
N MET A 384 -6.18 -10.36 -17.28
CA MET A 384 -5.08 -10.36 -18.25
C MET A 384 -3.88 -9.53 -17.76
N GLY A 385 -4.15 -8.46 -17.03
CA GLY A 385 -3.10 -7.68 -16.36
C GLY A 385 -2.31 -8.51 -15.34
N ARG A 386 -3.01 -9.26 -14.48
CA ARG A 386 -2.41 -10.18 -13.49
C ARG A 386 -1.63 -11.30 -14.16
N LEU A 387 -2.20 -11.93 -15.21
CA LEU A 387 -1.52 -12.98 -15.98
C LEU A 387 -0.28 -12.47 -16.70
N SER A 388 -0.31 -11.22 -17.17
CA SER A 388 0.86 -10.59 -17.79
C SER A 388 1.95 -10.32 -16.75
N GLU A 389 1.60 -9.88 -15.55
CA GLU A 389 2.54 -9.61 -14.47
C GLU A 389 3.27 -10.88 -14.02
N ILE A 390 2.54 -11.98 -13.84
CA ILE A 390 3.16 -13.26 -13.49
C ILE A 390 3.88 -13.93 -14.69
N GLY A 391 3.91 -13.28 -15.85
CA GLY A 391 4.61 -13.75 -17.04
C GLY A 391 3.97 -14.98 -17.68
N ALA A 392 2.69 -15.22 -17.47
CA ALA A 392 1.93 -16.27 -18.15
C ALA A 392 1.47 -15.82 -19.55
N VAL A 393 1.22 -14.52 -19.70
CA VAL A 393 0.74 -13.91 -20.94
C VAL A 393 1.59 -12.67 -21.26
N ASN A 394 1.95 -12.51 -22.53
CA ASN A 394 2.50 -11.26 -23.05
C ASN A 394 1.35 -10.35 -23.48
N TRP A 395 1.22 -9.21 -22.81
CA TRP A 395 0.24 -8.18 -23.14
C TRP A 395 0.94 -7.04 -23.87
N THR A 396 0.52 -6.76 -25.09
CA THR A 396 0.98 -5.64 -25.90
C THR A 396 -0.19 -4.74 -26.30
N ILE A 397 0.11 -3.51 -26.65
CA ILE A 397 -0.86 -2.56 -27.22
C ILE A 397 -0.38 -2.24 -28.63
N GLU A 398 -1.17 -2.67 -29.64
CA GLU A 398 -0.87 -2.46 -31.06
C GLU A 398 -2.00 -1.65 -31.68
N SER A 399 -1.66 -0.53 -32.30
CA SER A 399 -2.65 0.41 -32.88
C SER A 399 -3.79 0.79 -31.91
N GLY A 400 -3.44 0.97 -30.61
CA GLY A 400 -4.42 1.29 -29.55
C GLY A 400 -5.23 0.11 -29.03
N LEU A 401 -5.06 -1.09 -29.58
CA LEU A 401 -5.78 -2.30 -29.20
C LEU A 401 -4.91 -3.25 -28.37
N SER A 402 -5.49 -3.85 -27.34
CA SER A 402 -4.83 -4.87 -26.54
C SER A 402 -4.68 -6.18 -27.34
N LYS A 403 -3.48 -6.76 -27.32
CA LYS A 403 -3.14 -8.05 -27.87
C LYS A 403 -2.49 -8.93 -26.79
N TYR A 404 -2.84 -10.20 -26.80
CA TYR A 404 -2.42 -11.17 -25.78
C TYR A 404 -1.83 -12.41 -26.45
N GLN A 405 -0.72 -12.92 -25.93
CA GLN A 405 -0.03 -14.07 -26.45
C GLN A 405 0.56 -14.89 -25.30
N SER A 406 0.54 -16.21 -25.39
CA SER A 406 1.19 -17.05 -24.38
C SER A 406 2.72 -16.87 -24.41
N LEU A 407 3.32 -16.69 -23.24
CA LEU A 407 4.79 -16.62 -23.15
C LEU A 407 5.44 -17.99 -23.02
N LYS A 408 4.81 -18.94 -22.37
CA LYS A 408 5.23 -20.36 -22.25
C LYS A 408 4.04 -21.19 -21.77
N PRO A 409 4.01 -22.52 -22.05
CA PRO A 409 3.06 -23.37 -21.36
C PRO A 409 3.40 -23.35 -19.86
N VAL A 410 2.54 -22.77 -19.06
CA VAL A 410 2.56 -23.01 -17.61
C VAL A 410 2.11 -24.45 -17.45
N LYS A 411 3.04 -25.38 -17.27
CA LYS A 411 2.68 -26.74 -16.90
C LYS A 411 2.04 -26.64 -15.50
N LYS A 412 0.72 -26.72 -15.43
CA LYS A 412 0.07 -27.02 -14.16
C LYS A 412 0.59 -28.36 -13.67
N VAL A 413 1.17 -28.36 -12.50
CA VAL A 413 1.36 -29.60 -11.75
C VAL A 413 -0.06 -30.09 -11.47
N LYS A 414 -0.47 -31.19 -12.10
CA LYS A 414 -1.69 -31.87 -11.72
C LYS A 414 -1.53 -32.28 -10.27
N ILE A 415 -2.20 -31.59 -9.37
CA ILE A 415 -2.35 -32.06 -8.00
C ILE A 415 -3.30 -33.27 -8.13
N THR A 416 -2.72 -34.48 -8.19
CA THR A 416 -3.47 -35.71 -7.95
C THR A 416 -4.00 -35.61 -6.52
N LYS A 417 -5.34 -35.66 -6.40
CA LYS A 417 -6.04 -35.71 -5.12
C LYS A 417 -5.64 -36.95 -4.33
#